data_ccdb9c3a7ed5644ffc741352ada6a2fd
#
_entry.id   ccdb9c3a7ed5644ffc741352ada6a2fd
#
_cell.length_a   1.000
_cell.length_b   1.000
_cell.length_c   1.000
_cell.angle_alpha   90.00
_cell.angle_beta   90.00
_cell.angle_gamma   90.00
#
_symmetry.space_group_name_H-M   'P 1'
#
loop_
_entity.id
_entity.type
_entity.pdbx_description
1 polymer ?
#
loop_
_entity_poly.entity_id
_entity_poly.type
_entity_poly.pdbx_seq_one_letter_code
_entity_poly.pdbx_strand_id
1 'polypeptide(L)'
;MNIADHQKRAESLLLAAGILPVVTVHTLDQARAVSAALLEGGLPAIELTLRTPVAMEALAMLKRELPDVVVGAGTVLTVQQMQQAIDAGADFLVTPGTPAFMADALAEAPLPVVPGAASPTELLALYARGFRVCKLFPASAVGGLAMIKGLAGPIPDLKLCPTGGITETTAAEYLEQKNVVCIGGSWMVPGHWIENGQWDKVRDSAAQAAKIVARVRSR
;
A
#
# COMPACT_ATOMS: atom_id res chain seq x y z
N MET A 1 3.05 -8.18 20.72
CA MET A 1 2.35 -6.92 20.34
C MET A 1 0.94 -7.33 19.92
N ASN A 2 -0.10 -6.58 20.26
CA ASN A 2 -1.48 -6.93 19.90
C ASN A 2 -1.89 -6.26 18.58
N ILE A 3 -3.05 -6.66 18.02
CA ILE A 3 -3.55 -6.11 16.75
C ILE A 3 -3.72 -4.58 16.79
N ALA A 4 -4.13 -4.01 17.94
CA ALA A 4 -4.32 -2.56 18.05
C ALA A 4 -3.00 -1.79 17.90
N ASP A 5 -1.89 -2.32 18.41
CA ASP A 5 -0.57 -1.73 18.25
C ASP A 5 -0.08 -1.83 16.80
N HIS A 6 -0.33 -2.98 16.14
CA HIS A 6 0.01 -3.15 14.72
C HIS A 6 -0.81 -2.21 13.82
N GLN A 7 -2.10 -1.98 14.15
CA GLN A 7 -2.93 -1.05 13.39
C GLN A 7 -2.50 0.41 13.57
N LYS A 8 -2.09 0.83 14.76
CA LYS A 8 -1.48 2.16 14.98
C LYS A 8 -0.19 2.32 14.17
N ARG A 9 0.65 1.29 14.12
CA ARG A 9 1.86 1.30 13.29
C ARG A 9 1.53 1.36 11.80
N ALA A 10 0.52 0.62 11.34
CA ALA A 10 0.05 0.67 9.95
C ALA A 10 -0.44 2.08 9.59
N GLU A 11 -1.23 2.72 10.46
CA GLU A 11 -1.70 4.08 10.26
C GLU A 11 -0.53 5.07 10.17
N SER A 12 0.41 5.00 11.14
CA SER A 12 1.58 5.89 11.16
C SER A 12 2.46 5.73 9.92
N LEU A 13 2.69 4.49 9.48
CA LEU A 13 3.46 4.17 8.28
C LEU A 13 2.78 4.75 7.03
N LEU A 14 1.49 4.51 6.87
CA LEU A 14 0.73 5.00 5.71
C LEU A 14 0.59 6.53 5.72
N LEU A 15 0.40 7.14 6.89
CA LEU A 15 0.44 8.59 7.02
C LEU A 15 1.80 9.15 6.61
N ALA A 16 2.90 8.53 7.02
CA ALA A 16 4.23 8.97 6.60
C ALA A 16 4.44 8.84 5.09
N ALA A 17 3.98 7.75 4.48
CA ALA A 17 4.06 7.51 3.04
C ALA A 17 3.19 8.50 2.23
N GLY A 18 1.95 8.72 2.63
CA GLY A 18 0.96 9.54 1.92
C GLY A 18 0.51 8.95 0.58
N ILE A 19 1.43 8.58 -0.27
CA ILE A 19 1.20 7.83 -1.51
C ILE A 19 2.08 6.59 -1.47
N LEU A 20 1.48 5.43 -1.71
CA LEU A 20 2.14 4.13 -1.71
C LEU A 20 2.24 3.62 -3.16
N PRO A 21 3.43 3.67 -3.79
CA PRO A 21 3.65 3.07 -5.10
C PRO A 21 3.37 1.57 -5.08
N VAL A 22 2.51 1.11 -5.98
CA VAL A 22 2.21 -0.32 -6.19
C VAL A 22 3.07 -0.83 -7.32
N VAL A 23 4.11 -1.57 -6.96
CA VAL A 23 5.23 -1.95 -7.84
C VAL A 23 5.12 -3.41 -8.24
N THR A 24 5.28 -3.71 -9.52
CA THR A 24 5.46 -5.06 -10.05
C THR A 24 6.78 -5.12 -10.81
N VAL A 25 7.63 -6.09 -10.48
CA VAL A 25 8.95 -6.26 -11.10
C VAL A 25 9.12 -7.67 -11.63
N HIS A 26 9.98 -7.85 -12.64
CA HIS A 26 10.27 -9.14 -13.28
C HIS A 26 11.72 -9.57 -13.09
N THR A 27 12.59 -8.67 -12.57
CA THR A 27 13.99 -8.98 -12.24
C THR A 27 14.41 -8.28 -10.95
N LEU A 28 15.48 -8.77 -10.31
CA LEU A 28 16.05 -8.14 -9.12
C LEU A 28 16.62 -6.75 -9.43
N ASP A 29 17.21 -6.58 -10.61
CA ASP A 29 17.75 -5.27 -11.03
C ASP A 29 16.65 -4.23 -11.20
N GLN A 30 15.49 -4.63 -11.76
CA GLN A 30 14.31 -3.75 -11.80
C GLN A 30 13.85 -3.37 -10.38
N ALA A 31 13.79 -4.33 -9.47
CA ALA A 31 13.39 -4.07 -8.09
C ALA A 31 14.32 -3.05 -7.42
N ARG A 32 15.64 -3.24 -7.56
CA ARG A 32 16.65 -2.32 -7.01
C ARG A 32 16.51 -0.92 -7.60
N ALA A 33 16.48 -0.82 -8.92
CA ALA A 33 16.48 0.45 -9.62
C ALA A 33 15.18 1.25 -9.41
N VAL A 34 14.00 0.60 -9.49
CA VAL A 34 12.73 1.29 -9.26
C VAL A 34 12.59 1.78 -7.82
N SER A 35 13.05 0.98 -6.83
CA SER A 35 13.00 1.37 -5.41
C SER A 35 13.91 2.54 -5.11
N ALA A 36 15.13 2.55 -5.68
CA ALA A 36 16.06 3.67 -5.56
C ALA A 36 15.47 4.95 -6.19
N ALA A 37 14.92 4.86 -7.40
CA ALA A 37 14.31 6.01 -8.07
C ALA A 37 13.10 6.58 -7.31
N LEU A 38 12.27 5.73 -6.71
CA LEU A 38 11.14 6.15 -5.88
C LEU A 38 11.61 6.85 -4.60
N LEU A 39 12.63 6.30 -3.94
CA LEU A 39 13.24 6.90 -2.74
C LEU A 39 13.85 8.27 -3.06
N GLU A 40 14.64 8.38 -4.12
CA GLU A 40 15.20 9.64 -4.61
C GLU A 40 14.11 10.68 -4.95
N GLY A 41 12.97 10.23 -5.47
CA GLY A 41 11.78 11.04 -5.73
C GLY A 41 10.98 11.42 -4.48
N GLY A 42 11.39 10.96 -3.28
CA GLY A 42 10.74 11.30 -2.02
C GLY A 42 9.57 10.39 -1.62
N LEU A 43 9.46 9.20 -2.20
CA LEU A 43 8.52 8.16 -1.81
C LEU A 43 9.27 6.97 -1.16
N PRO A 44 9.47 6.99 0.16
CA PRO A 44 10.32 6.02 0.85
C PRO A 44 9.64 4.67 1.11
N ALA A 45 8.34 4.54 0.88
CA ALA A 45 7.58 3.31 1.08
C ALA A 45 7.01 2.78 -0.23
N ILE A 46 7.06 1.47 -0.44
CA ILE A 46 6.52 0.78 -1.61
C ILE A 46 5.67 -0.44 -1.24
N GLU A 47 4.65 -0.74 -2.02
CA GLU A 47 3.93 -2.02 -2.03
C GLU A 47 4.51 -2.88 -3.17
N LEU A 48 5.43 -3.80 -2.86
CA LEU A 48 5.95 -4.77 -3.83
C LEU A 48 4.95 -5.91 -4.00
N THR A 49 4.39 -6.06 -5.20
CA THR A 49 3.33 -7.05 -5.42
C THR A 49 3.90 -8.45 -5.65
N LEU A 50 3.32 -9.46 -4.96
CA LEU A 50 3.67 -10.87 -5.14
C LEU A 50 3.01 -11.47 -6.40
N ARG A 51 3.15 -10.78 -7.55
CA ARG A 51 2.54 -11.17 -8.84
C ARG A 51 3.52 -11.84 -9.79
N THR A 52 4.80 -11.88 -9.43
CA THR A 52 5.86 -12.48 -10.24
C THR A 52 6.67 -13.47 -9.41
N PRO A 53 7.30 -14.47 -10.05
CA PRO A 53 8.12 -15.45 -9.32
C PRO A 53 9.29 -14.83 -8.54
N VAL A 54 9.83 -13.70 -9.02
CA VAL A 54 10.99 -13.03 -8.42
C VAL A 54 10.62 -12.15 -7.22
N ALA A 55 9.34 -11.85 -7.01
CA ALA A 55 8.91 -10.81 -6.06
C ALA A 55 9.35 -11.08 -4.62
N MET A 56 9.30 -12.34 -4.15
CA MET A 56 9.71 -12.67 -2.78
C MET A 56 11.22 -12.52 -2.58
N GLU A 57 12.02 -12.96 -3.55
CA GLU A 57 13.47 -12.76 -3.56
C GLU A 57 13.83 -11.28 -3.64
N ALA A 58 13.12 -10.52 -4.48
CA ALA A 58 13.27 -9.08 -4.59
C ALA A 58 12.99 -8.36 -3.27
N LEU A 59 11.94 -8.76 -2.54
CA LEU A 59 11.64 -8.22 -1.21
C LEU A 59 12.81 -8.44 -0.25
N ALA A 60 13.30 -9.67 -0.12
CA ALA A 60 14.41 -10.00 0.76
C ALA A 60 15.72 -9.26 0.37
N MET A 61 15.95 -9.10 -0.94
CA MET A 61 17.09 -8.34 -1.46
C MET A 61 16.95 -6.85 -1.08
N LEU A 62 15.80 -6.23 -1.32
CA LEU A 62 15.57 -4.82 -1.01
C LEU A 62 15.76 -4.51 0.47
N LYS A 63 15.28 -5.39 1.36
CA LYS A 63 15.44 -5.23 2.81
C LYS A 63 16.91 -5.27 3.26
N ARG A 64 17.75 -6.00 2.53
CA ARG A 64 19.20 -6.09 2.81
C ARG A 64 19.99 -4.93 2.20
N GLU A 65 19.65 -4.53 0.97
CA GLU A 65 20.47 -3.63 0.16
C GLU A 65 20.01 -2.15 0.21
N LEU A 66 18.73 -1.92 0.49
CA LEU A 66 18.13 -0.58 0.58
C LEU A 66 17.39 -0.41 1.91
N PRO A 67 18.09 -0.34 3.05
CA PRO A 67 17.46 -0.30 4.38
C PRO A 67 16.57 0.93 4.62
N ASP A 68 16.78 2.01 3.87
CA ASP A 68 16.00 3.24 3.95
C ASP A 68 14.63 3.12 3.23
N VAL A 69 14.42 2.07 2.43
CA VAL A 69 13.14 1.80 1.78
C VAL A 69 12.26 0.94 2.68
N VAL A 70 11.07 1.42 2.95
CA VAL A 70 10.03 0.65 3.64
C VAL A 70 9.31 -0.22 2.61
N VAL A 71 9.47 -1.55 2.70
CA VAL A 71 8.96 -2.50 1.71
C VAL A 71 7.82 -3.32 2.27
N GLY A 72 6.61 -3.09 1.77
CA GLY A 72 5.45 -3.94 2.05
C GLY A 72 5.26 -5.03 0.98
N ALA A 73 4.86 -6.22 1.42
CA ALA A 73 4.42 -7.26 0.52
C ALA A 73 2.96 -7.05 0.14
N GLY A 74 2.69 -6.76 -1.14
CA GLY A 74 1.36 -6.60 -1.71
C GLY A 74 0.88 -7.83 -2.46
N THR A 75 -0.42 -7.93 -2.69
CA THR A 75 -1.04 -9.09 -3.34
C THR A 75 -0.78 -10.40 -2.58
N VAL A 76 -0.81 -10.33 -1.26
CA VAL A 76 -0.75 -11.51 -0.40
C VAL A 76 -2.10 -12.22 -0.46
N LEU A 77 -2.15 -13.44 -0.97
CA LEU A 77 -3.37 -14.19 -1.26
C LEU A 77 -3.56 -15.40 -0.34
N THR A 78 -2.50 -15.87 0.32
CA THR A 78 -2.53 -17.06 1.17
C THR A 78 -1.75 -16.84 2.46
N VAL A 79 -2.09 -17.62 3.50
CA VAL A 79 -1.35 -17.63 4.77
C VAL A 79 0.12 -18.04 4.55
N GLN A 80 0.37 -18.94 3.59
CA GLN A 80 1.74 -19.31 3.24
C GLN A 80 2.53 -18.12 2.67
N GLN A 81 1.96 -17.35 1.73
CA GLN A 81 2.60 -16.14 1.22
C GLN A 81 2.80 -15.10 2.32
N MET A 82 1.84 -14.95 3.24
CA MET A 82 1.97 -14.10 4.41
C MET A 82 3.23 -14.48 5.21
N GLN A 83 3.38 -15.77 5.57
CA GLN A 83 4.53 -16.22 6.33
C GLN A 83 5.85 -16.02 5.57
N GLN A 84 5.88 -16.36 4.29
CA GLN A 84 7.05 -16.15 3.44
C GLN A 84 7.47 -14.67 3.37
N ALA A 85 6.51 -13.75 3.29
CA ALA A 85 6.79 -12.32 3.28
C ALA A 85 7.32 -11.81 4.63
N ILE A 86 6.81 -12.35 5.75
CA ILE A 86 7.32 -12.08 7.10
C ILE A 86 8.78 -12.55 7.21
N ASP A 87 9.06 -13.79 6.79
CA ASP A 87 10.39 -14.39 6.84
C ASP A 87 11.39 -13.65 5.93
N ALA A 88 10.91 -13.10 4.81
CA ALA A 88 11.69 -12.26 3.89
C ALA A 88 11.94 -10.84 4.43
N GLY A 89 11.34 -10.46 5.57
CA GLY A 89 11.57 -9.19 6.24
C GLY A 89 10.66 -8.05 5.79
N ALA A 90 9.45 -8.33 5.28
CA ALA A 90 8.49 -7.29 4.94
C ALA A 90 8.21 -6.37 6.13
N ASP A 91 8.08 -5.06 5.88
CA ASP A 91 7.73 -4.08 6.92
C ASP A 91 6.23 -4.05 7.19
N PHE A 92 5.41 -4.40 6.20
CA PHE A 92 3.95 -4.51 6.29
C PHE A 92 3.39 -5.44 5.22
N LEU A 93 2.13 -5.85 5.39
CA LEU A 93 1.42 -6.71 4.45
C LEU A 93 0.18 -6.02 3.89
N VAL A 94 -0.11 -6.29 2.61
CA VAL A 94 -1.31 -5.79 1.93
C VAL A 94 -1.97 -6.91 1.14
N THR A 95 -3.29 -7.06 1.30
CA THR A 95 -4.09 -8.00 0.53
C THR A 95 -5.00 -7.26 -0.46
N PRO A 96 -5.36 -7.83 -1.61
CA PRO A 96 -6.33 -7.21 -2.52
C PRO A 96 -7.78 -7.36 -2.05
N GLY A 97 -8.07 -8.41 -1.31
CA GLY A 97 -9.32 -8.78 -0.65
C GLY A 97 -9.00 -9.75 0.46
N THR A 98 -9.87 -9.87 1.47
CA THR A 98 -9.53 -10.58 2.71
C THR A 98 -10.65 -11.53 3.12
N PRO A 99 -10.62 -12.81 2.68
CA PRO A 99 -11.53 -13.83 3.17
C PRO A 99 -11.40 -14.06 4.68
N ALA A 100 -12.45 -14.56 5.33
CA ALA A 100 -12.50 -14.71 6.80
C ALA A 100 -11.29 -15.47 7.37
N PHE A 101 -10.92 -16.61 6.78
CA PHE A 101 -9.77 -17.39 7.23
C PHE A 101 -8.44 -16.64 7.13
N MET A 102 -8.32 -15.77 6.13
CA MET A 102 -7.14 -14.91 5.95
C MET A 102 -7.13 -13.76 6.95
N ALA A 103 -8.31 -13.18 7.23
CA ALA A 103 -8.45 -12.11 8.21
C ALA A 103 -8.03 -12.54 9.61
N ASP A 104 -8.38 -13.76 10.01
CA ASP A 104 -8.01 -14.32 11.32
C ASP A 104 -6.48 -14.51 11.42
N ALA A 105 -5.83 -15.06 10.40
CA ALA A 105 -4.38 -15.21 10.35
C ALA A 105 -3.64 -13.85 10.33
N LEU A 106 -4.17 -12.87 9.58
CA LEU A 106 -3.59 -11.53 9.49
C LEU A 106 -3.73 -10.74 10.80
N ALA A 107 -4.77 -11.00 11.59
CA ALA A 107 -4.94 -10.36 12.90
C ALA A 107 -3.86 -10.80 13.91
N GLU A 108 -3.27 -11.97 13.71
CA GLU A 108 -2.18 -12.53 14.54
C GLU A 108 -0.78 -12.24 13.98
N ALA A 109 -0.70 -11.61 12.79
CA ALA A 109 0.59 -11.31 12.16
C ALA A 109 1.46 -10.39 13.04
N PRO A 110 2.79 -10.62 13.14
CA PRO A 110 3.69 -9.88 14.03
C PRO A 110 4.08 -8.48 13.48
N LEU A 111 3.46 -8.02 12.40
CA LEU A 111 3.77 -6.76 11.73
C LEU A 111 2.50 -6.05 11.23
N PRO A 112 2.57 -4.77 10.83
CA PRO A 112 1.44 -4.02 10.31
C PRO A 112 0.78 -4.70 9.12
N VAL A 113 -0.56 -4.72 9.10
CA VAL A 113 -1.36 -5.26 8.00
C VAL A 113 -2.38 -4.25 7.54
N VAL A 114 -2.52 -4.13 6.22
CA VAL A 114 -3.53 -3.31 5.53
C VAL A 114 -4.42 -4.25 4.69
N PRO A 115 -5.43 -4.87 5.30
CA PRO A 115 -6.28 -5.84 4.61
C PRO A 115 -7.18 -5.15 3.59
N GLY A 116 -7.36 -5.78 2.42
CA GLY A 116 -8.20 -5.27 1.33
C GLY A 116 -9.66 -5.65 1.49
N ALA A 117 -10.54 -4.74 1.09
CA ALA A 117 -11.98 -4.92 1.00
C ALA A 117 -12.57 -4.07 -0.14
N ALA A 118 -13.75 -4.46 -0.64
CA ALA A 118 -14.45 -3.80 -1.72
C ALA A 118 -15.87 -3.33 -1.34
N SER A 119 -16.35 -3.67 -0.14
CA SER A 119 -17.70 -3.35 0.31
C SER A 119 -17.75 -2.98 1.79
N PRO A 120 -18.81 -2.26 2.24
CA PRO A 120 -19.03 -1.97 3.65
C PRO A 120 -19.11 -3.22 4.52
N THR A 121 -19.73 -4.29 4.02
CA THR A 121 -19.85 -5.57 4.75
C THR A 121 -18.47 -6.19 5.01
N GLU A 122 -17.59 -6.21 4.02
CA GLU A 122 -16.23 -6.71 4.17
C GLU A 122 -15.43 -5.84 5.14
N LEU A 123 -15.55 -4.52 5.04
CA LEU A 123 -14.90 -3.59 5.96
C LEU A 123 -15.36 -3.80 7.40
N LEU A 124 -16.68 -4.02 7.64
CA LEU A 124 -17.22 -4.32 8.98
C LEU A 124 -16.72 -5.66 9.49
N ALA A 125 -16.56 -6.67 8.64
CA ALA A 125 -16.02 -7.97 9.02
C ALA A 125 -14.54 -7.86 9.48
N LEU A 126 -13.76 -7.00 8.84
CA LEU A 126 -12.40 -6.67 9.24
C LEU A 126 -12.37 -5.82 10.52
N TYR A 127 -13.25 -4.83 10.60
CA TYR A 127 -13.38 -3.96 11.77
C TYR A 127 -13.70 -4.75 13.04
N ALA A 128 -14.59 -5.75 12.96
CA ALA A 128 -14.93 -6.64 14.08
C ALA A 128 -13.73 -7.46 14.59
N ARG A 129 -12.72 -7.70 13.75
CA ARG A 129 -11.47 -8.38 14.11
C ARG A 129 -10.38 -7.43 14.63
N GLY A 130 -10.68 -6.16 14.74
CA GLY A 130 -9.74 -5.17 15.28
C GLY A 130 -8.98 -4.36 14.21
N PHE A 131 -9.18 -4.61 12.92
CA PHE A 131 -8.57 -3.77 11.88
C PHE A 131 -9.20 -2.38 11.88
N ARG A 132 -8.37 -1.36 11.79
CA ARG A 132 -8.76 0.06 11.75
C ARG A 132 -8.20 0.79 10.54
N VAL A 133 -7.28 0.13 9.83
CA VAL A 133 -6.69 0.62 8.58
C VAL A 133 -6.90 -0.45 7.52
N CYS A 134 -7.65 -0.14 6.47
CA CYS A 134 -7.99 -1.09 5.40
C CYS A 134 -7.68 -0.49 4.02
N LYS A 135 -7.30 -1.35 3.08
CA LYS A 135 -7.23 -1.01 1.66
C LYS A 135 -8.63 -1.09 1.05
N LEU A 136 -9.09 -0.02 0.42
CA LEU A 136 -10.28 -0.06 -0.43
C LEU A 136 -9.84 -0.39 -1.86
N PHE A 137 -10.21 -1.58 -2.38
CA PHE A 137 -9.73 -2.04 -3.69
C PHE A 137 -10.79 -2.89 -4.42
N PRO A 138 -10.94 -2.67 -5.73
CA PRO A 138 -10.39 -1.60 -6.57
C PRO A 138 -11.18 -0.28 -6.43
N ALA A 139 -10.58 0.75 -5.84
CA ALA A 139 -11.28 1.94 -5.32
C ALA A 139 -12.24 2.60 -6.31
N SER A 140 -11.77 2.94 -7.52
CA SER A 140 -12.61 3.64 -8.51
C SER A 140 -13.79 2.78 -8.98
N ALA A 141 -13.61 1.46 -9.10
CA ALA A 141 -14.64 0.55 -9.57
C ALA A 141 -15.75 0.29 -8.52
N VAL A 142 -15.44 0.45 -7.23
CA VAL A 142 -16.39 0.22 -6.13
C VAL A 142 -17.00 1.51 -5.57
N GLY A 143 -16.97 2.60 -6.35
CA GLY A 143 -17.63 3.86 -6.00
C GLY A 143 -16.69 5.00 -5.60
N GLY A 144 -15.39 4.78 -5.54
CA GLY A 144 -14.38 5.84 -5.38
C GLY A 144 -14.65 6.77 -4.21
N LEU A 145 -14.58 8.07 -4.46
CA LEU A 145 -14.81 9.12 -3.46
C LEU A 145 -16.21 9.05 -2.81
N ALA A 146 -17.25 8.64 -3.57
CA ALA A 146 -18.60 8.53 -3.02
C ALA A 146 -18.66 7.43 -1.93
N MET A 147 -18.05 6.28 -2.17
CA MET A 147 -17.93 5.20 -1.19
C MET A 147 -17.17 5.67 0.06
N ILE A 148 -16.01 6.32 -0.12
CA ILE A 148 -15.17 6.81 0.99
C ILE A 148 -15.93 7.81 1.86
N LYS A 149 -16.62 8.78 1.25
CA LYS A 149 -17.43 9.77 1.96
C LYS A 149 -18.61 9.12 2.69
N GLY A 150 -19.26 8.14 2.06
CA GLY A 150 -20.39 7.41 2.65
C GLY A 150 -19.98 6.58 3.88
N LEU A 151 -18.75 6.09 3.95
CA LEU A 151 -18.22 5.31 5.07
C LEU A 151 -17.82 6.17 6.27
N ALA A 152 -17.50 7.44 6.08
CA ALA A 152 -16.96 8.32 7.12
C ALA A 152 -17.94 8.55 8.29
N GLY A 153 -19.26 8.57 8.02
CA GLY A 153 -20.28 8.71 9.06
C GLY A 153 -20.49 7.44 9.89
N PRO A 154 -20.85 6.31 9.25
CA PRO A 154 -21.19 5.08 9.97
C PRO A 154 -19.96 4.38 10.61
N ILE A 155 -18.74 4.59 10.10
CA ILE A 155 -17.53 3.94 10.63
C ILE A 155 -16.41 5.00 10.78
N PRO A 156 -16.54 5.95 11.74
CA PRO A 156 -15.67 7.11 11.84
C PRO A 156 -14.21 6.77 12.17
N ASP A 157 -13.97 5.66 12.87
CA ASP A 157 -12.63 5.23 13.29
C ASP A 157 -11.90 4.41 12.22
N LEU A 158 -12.59 4.07 11.10
CA LEU A 158 -11.95 3.34 10.02
C LEU A 158 -11.15 4.28 9.13
N LYS A 159 -9.88 3.95 8.94
CA LYS A 159 -8.97 4.62 8.00
C LYS A 159 -8.81 3.80 6.73
N LEU A 160 -8.73 4.49 5.62
CA LEU A 160 -8.68 3.86 4.30
C LEU A 160 -7.39 4.20 3.56
N CYS A 161 -6.90 3.20 2.82
CA CYS A 161 -5.90 3.33 1.78
C CYS A 161 -6.54 2.94 0.43
N PRO A 162 -7.31 3.85 -0.21
CA PRO A 162 -7.91 3.54 -1.50
C PRO A 162 -6.82 3.31 -2.55
N THR A 163 -7.03 2.26 -3.35
CA THR A 163 -6.08 1.81 -4.38
C THR A 163 -6.84 1.32 -5.61
N GLY A 164 -6.34 1.64 -6.80
CA GLY A 164 -6.93 1.22 -8.06
C GLY A 164 -7.78 2.30 -8.74
N GLY A 165 -7.33 2.70 -9.94
CA GLY A 165 -7.95 3.74 -10.76
C GLY A 165 -7.67 5.17 -10.29
N ILE A 166 -6.77 5.36 -9.33
CA ILE A 166 -6.32 6.68 -8.89
C ILE A 166 -5.16 7.13 -9.78
N THR A 167 -5.21 8.37 -10.23
CA THR A 167 -4.22 8.99 -11.10
C THR A 167 -3.57 10.18 -10.40
N GLU A 168 -2.52 10.72 -10.99
CA GLU A 168 -1.88 11.95 -10.50
C GLU A 168 -2.88 13.10 -10.34
N THR A 169 -3.81 13.24 -11.29
CA THR A 169 -4.81 14.32 -11.30
C THR A 169 -5.88 14.17 -10.23
N THR A 170 -6.22 12.93 -9.83
CA THR A 170 -7.26 12.66 -8.83
C THR A 170 -6.69 12.44 -7.42
N ALA A 171 -5.39 12.23 -7.28
CA ALA A 171 -4.74 11.87 -6.02
C ALA A 171 -5.06 12.84 -4.87
N ALA A 172 -5.03 14.15 -5.13
CA ALA A 172 -5.31 15.18 -4.12
C ALA A 172 -6.72 15.05 -3.54
N GLU A 173 -7.74 14.82 -4.37
CA GLU A 173 -9.14 14.70 -3.95
C GLU A 173 -9.35 13.52 -2.99
N TYR A 174 -8.64 12.40 -3.23
CA TYR A 174 -8.67 11.25 -2.32
C TYR A 174 -7.96 11.56 -1.00
N LEU A 175 -6.78 12.17 -1.05
CA LEU A 175 -6.00 12.51 0.15
C LEU A 175 -6.67 13.56 1.05
N GLU A 176 -7.53 14.42 0.51
CA GLU A 176 -8.31 15.41 1.26
C GLU A 176 -9.44 14.79 2.10
N GLN A 177 -9.76 13.49 1.92
CA GLN A 177 -10.81 12.85 2.70
C GLN A 177 -10.29 12.51 4.12
N LYS A 178 -11.05 12.88 5.16
CA LYS A 178 -10.66 12.74 6.59
C LYS A 178 -10.39 11.29 7.03
N ASN A 179 -11.01 10.33 6.36
CA ASN A 179 -10.84 8.90 6.62
C ASN A 179 -9.83 8.23 5.67
N VAL A 180 -9.09 9.00 4.87
CA VAL A 180 -8.01 8.51 4.00
C VAL A 180 -6.65 8.89 4.61
N VAL A 181 -5.83 7.89 4.91
CA VAL A 181 -4.50 8.07 5.49
C VAL A 181 -3.39 8.00 4.44
N CYS A 182 -3.65 7.30 3.34
CA CYS A 182 -2.73 7.10 2.22
C CYS A 182 -3.54 6.71 0.99
N ILE A 183 -2.97 6.84 -0.20
CA ILE A 183 -3.51 6.25 -1.42
C ILE A 183 -2.50 5.33 -2.07
N GLY A 184 -2.96 4.21 -2.64
CA GLY A 184 -2.14 3.34 -3.47
C GLY A 184 -2.24 3.72 -4.95
N GLY A 185 -1.11 3.81 -5.65
CA GLY A 185 -1.10 4.16 -7.05
C GLY A 185 0.06 3.53 -7.83
N SER A 186 -0.10 3.41 -9.15
CA SER A 186 0.92 2.88 -10.04
C SER A 186 1.28 3.82 -11.19
N TRP A 187 0.72 5.03 -11.22
CA TRP A 187 1.00 6.00 -12.31
C TRP A 187 2.46 6.45 -12.35
N MET A 188 3.18 6.43 -11.20
CA MET A 188 4.59 6.78 -11.12
C MET A 188 5.52 5.62 -11.51
N VAL A 189 4.97 4.42 -11.67
CA VAL A 189 5.71 3.19 -12.01
C VAL A 189 5.02 2.37 -13.11
N PRO A 190 4.66 2.98 -14.26
CA PRO A 190 4.06 2.23 -15.37
C PRO A 190 4.99 1.11 -15.81
N GLY A 191 4.44 -0.06 -16.12
CA GLY A 191 5.23 -1.24 -16.49
C GLY A 191 6.24 -0.97 -17.61
N HIS A 192 5.83 -0.23 -18.65
CA HIS A 192 6.71 0.11 -19.77
C HIS A 192 7.91 1.02 -19.38
N TRP A 193 7.82 1.82 -18.29
CA TRP A 193 8.99 2.56 -17.79
C TRP A 193 9.98 1.61 -17.10
N ILE A 194 9.46 0.67 -16.30
CA ILE A 194 10.27 -0.35 -15.62
C ILE A 194 10.97 -1.24 -16.65
N GLU A 195 10.24 -1.74 -17.66
CA GLU A 195 10.76 -2.60 -18.71
C GLU A 195 11.86 -1.94 -19.55
N ASN A 196 11.74 -0.62 -19.77
CA ASN A 196 12.70 0.16 -20.57
C ASN A 196 13.75 0.91 -19.72
N GLY A 197 13.83 0.65 -18.42
CA GLY A 197 14.82 1.29 -17.53
C GLY A 197 14.70 2.82 -17.43
N GLN A 198 13.49 3.36 -17.57
CA GLN A 198 13.27 4.82 -17.55
C GLN A 198 13.22 5.39 -16.13
N TRP A 199 14.27 5.18 -15.36
CA TRP A 199 14.33 5.49 -13.93
C TRP A 199 14.21 6.97 -13.61
N ASP A 200 14.71 7.84 -14.48
CA ASP A 200 14.53 9.30 -14.35
C ASP A 200 13.04 9.69 -14.38
N LYS A 201 12.24 9.05 -15.24
CA LYS A 201 10.79 9.31 -15.28
C LYS A 201 10.09 8.83 -14.01
N VAL A 202 10.51 7.67 -13.48
CA VAL A 202 10.00 7.15 -12.20
C VAL A 202 10.31 8.15 -11.09
N ARG A 203 11.56 8.59 -10.95
CA ARG A 203 11.99 9.57 -9.95
C ARG A 203 11.20 10.87 -10.07
N ASP A 204 11.10 11.42 -11.28
CA ASP A 204 10.45 12.72 -11.50
C ASP A 204 8.94 12.63 -11.22
N SER A 205 8.27 11.52 -11.61
CA SER A 205 6.87 11.28 -11.27
C SER A 205 6.66 11.06 -9.77
N ALA A 206 7.58 10.37 -9.09
CA ALA A 206 7.59 10.24 -7.64
C ALA A 206 7.72 11.59 -6.94
N ALA A 207 8.59 12.46 -7.44
CA ALA A 207 8.76 13.81 -6.91
C ALA A 207 7.48 14.67 -7.07
N GLN A 208 6.74 14.52 -8.18
CA GLN A 208 5.43 15.19 -8.31
C GLN A 208 4.41 14.61 -7.32
N ALA A 209 4.38 13.28 -7.14
CA ALA A 209 3.52 12.63 -6.16
C ALA A 209 3.82 13.11 -4.73
N ALA A 210 5.09 13.21 -4.34
CA ALA A 210 5.50 13.74 -3.05
C ALA A 210 5.05 15.20 -2.82
N LYS A 211 5.11 16.05 -3.87
CA LYS A 211 4.59 17.42 -3.80
C LYS A 211 3.07 17.48 -3.60
N ILE A 212 2.30 16.54 -4.18
CA ILE A 212 0.86 16.43 -3.94
C ILE A 212 0.59 16.17 -2.45
N VAL A 213 1.31 15.21 -1.86
CA VAL A 213 1.18 14.88 -0.42
C VAL A 213 1.51 16.11 0.44
N ALA A 214 2.64 16.76 0.20
CA ALA A 214 3.06 17.94 0.94
C ALA A 214 2.01 19.07 0.88
N ARG A 215 1.48 19.34 -0.31
CA ARG A 215 0.45 20.38 -0.53
C ARG A 215 -0.85 20.08 0.21
N VAL A 216 -1.30 18.82 0.22
CA VAL A 216 -2.56 18.45 0.88
C VAL A 216 -2.42 18.50 2.40
N ARG A 217 -1.27 18.10 2.93
CA ARG A 217 -1.03 18.03 4.38
C ARG A 217 -0.64 19.35 5.03
N SER A 218 -0.25 20.36 4.24
CA SER A 218 0.03 21.72 4.74
C SER A 218 -1.22 22.57 4.93
N ARG A 219 -2.40 22.08 4.56
CA ARG A 219 -3.70 22.73 4.74
C ARG A 219 -4.38 22.31 6.04
#